data_70c8a2185bb8122b31239fb83f276f85
#
_entry.id   70c8a2185bb8122b31239fb83f276f85
#
_cell.length_a   1.000
_cell.length_b   1.000
_cell.length_c   1.000
_cell.angle_alpha   90.00
_cell.angle_beta   90.00
_cell.angle_gamma   90.00
#
_symmetry.space_group_name_H-M   'P 1'
#
loop_
_entity.id
_entity.type
_entity.pdbx_description
1 polymer ?
#
loop_
_entity_poly.entity_id
_entity_poly.type
_entity_poly.pdbx_seq_one_letter_code
_entity_poly.pdbx_strand_id
1 'polypeptide(L)'
;MSVPHVDCERHHASLSVTDVTRAVQFYETKLGFRRAFMDGNPPTFAGINLDQVQIFLQEGTPNPSATSVYFVVGNADELYAFHKANGVEIVAAPTDEPYGLRDFYVRDLHGYRLGFGHYIYNTGEPLVIERVDVPVRLEKRLAAALLDLAQHKRMSLTSCLEETLLHTFDPLGDGVASPHTKGDLRFIQELKRKHGIDYDSHASYRFVEKK
;
A
#
# COMPACT_ATOMS: atom_id res chain seq x y z
N MET A 1 -24.56 -25.40 -7.96
CA MET A 1 -23.23 -26.05 -7.88
C MET A 1 -22.37 -25.18 -7.00
N SER A 2 -21.76 -25.70 -5.94
CA SER A 2 -20.78 -24.97 -5.14
C SER A 2 -19.48 -24.83 -5.92
N VAL A 3 -18.86 -23.65 -5.85
CA VAL A 3 -17.52 -23.44 -6.41
C VAL A 3 -16.55 -24.31 -5.62
N PRO A 4 -15.67 -25.11 -6.27
CA PRO A 4 -14.67 -25.88 -5.55
C PRO A 4 -13.72 -24.94 -4.79
N HIS A 5 -13.22 -25.39 -3.66
CA HIS A 5 -12.15 -24.67 -2.95
C HIS A 5 -10.91 -24.64 -3.82
N VAL A 6 -10.36 -23.44 -4.06
CA VAL A 6 -9.17 -23.22 -4.88
C VAL A 6 -8.19 -22.36 -4.09
N ASP A 7 -7.00 -22.89 -3.83
CA ASP A 7 -5.90 -22.10 -3.28
C ASP A 7 -5.25 -21.29 -4.42
N CYS A 8 -5.49 -19.98 -4.44
CA CYS A 8 -4.87 -19.08 -5.41
C CYS A 8 -3.62 -18.45 -4.75
N GLU A 9 -2.44 -18.94 -5.12
CA GLU A 9 -1.18 -18.51 -4.49
C GLU A 9 -0.63 -17.20 -5.07
N ARG A 10 -0.85 -16.95 -6.36
CA ARG A 10 -0.28 -15.78 -7.07
C ARG A 10 -1.18 -15.34 -8.21
N HIS A 11 -1.05 -14.03 -8.53
CA HIS A 11 -1.64 -13.41 -9.71
C HIS A 11 -0.57 -12.56 -10.40
N HIS A 12 -0.50 -12.62 -11.72
CA HIS A 12 0.43 -11.83 -12.52
C HIS A 12 -0.31 -11.10 -13.63
N ALA A 13 -0.07 -9.79 -13.75
CA ALA A 13 -0.45 -9.05 -14.95
C ALA A 13 0.53 -9.38 -16.09
N SER A 14 0.03 -9.47 -17.32
CA SER A 14 0.86 -9.65 -18.52
C SER A 14 0.68 -8.47 -19.47
N LEU A 15 1.79 -7.90 -19.93
CA LEU A 15 1.82 -6.81 -20.89
C LEU A 15 2.43 -7.32 -22.21
N SER A 16 1.73 -7.06 -23.33
CA SER A 16 2.28 -7.34 -24.65
C SER A 16 3.27 -6.26 -25.05
N VAL A 17 4.45 -6.66 -25.52
CA VAL A 17 5.54 -5.76 -25.92
C VAL A 17 6.09 -6.18 -27.28
N THR A 18 6.55 -5.24 -28.08
CA THR A 18 7.10 -5.55 -29.43
C THR A 18 8.48 -6.19 -29.38
N ASP A 19 9.23 -5.95 -28.31
CA ASP A 19 10.59 -6.47 -28.07
C ASP A 19 10.78 -6.68 -26.57
N VAL A 20 10.84 -7.93 -26.16
CA VAL A 20 10.95 -8.32 -24.74
C VAL A 20 12.29 -7.87 -24.15
N THR A 21 13.39 -7.98 -24.91
CA THR A 21 14.72 -7.58 -24.43
C THR A 21 14.80 -6.10 -24.15
N ARG A 22 14.31 -5.28 -25.08
CA ARG A 22 14.27 -3.83 -24.93
C ARG A 22 13.32 -3.38 -23.81
N ALA A 23 12.18 -4.05 -23.68
CA ALA A 23 11.24 -3.78 -22.61
C ALA A 23 11.86 -4.10 -21.24
N VAL A 24 12.43 -5.29 -21.03
CA VAL A 24 13.14 -5.64 -19.79
C VAL A 24 14.20 -4.61 -19.45
N GLN A 25 15.04 -4.21 -20.40
CA GLN A 25 16.06 -3.19 -20.17
C GLN A 25 15.47 -1.86 -19.72
N PHE A 26 14.36 -1.41 -20.31
CA PHE A 26 13.68 -0.18 -19.89
C PHE A 26 13.15 -0.28 -18.47
N TYR A 27 12.47 -1.37 -18.12
CA TYR A 27 11.95 -1.58 -16.78
C TYR A 27 13.06 -1.66 -15.73
N GLU A 28 14.18 -2.31 -16.03
CA GLU A 28 15.33 -2.40 -15.12
C GLU A 28 16.01 -1.04 -14.93
N THR A 29 16.29 -0.32 -16.00
CA THR A 29 17.12 0.90 -15.94
C THR A 29 16.33 2.15 -15.60
N LYS A 30 15.03 2.19 -15.93
CA LYS A 30 14.20 3.39 -15.82
C LYS A 30 13.18 3.30 -14.67
N LEU A 31 12.58 2.12 -14.46
CA LEU A 31 11.46 1.95 -13.54
C LEU A 31 11.84 1.25 -12.23
N GLY A 32 13.09 0.74 -12.10
CA GLY A 32 13.58 0.11 -10.87
C GLY A 32 13.15 -1.34 -10.67
N PHE A 33 12.62 -1.98 -11.70
CA PHE A 33 12.32 -3.42 -11.70
C PHE A 33 13.60 -4.25 -11.75
N ARG A 34 13.48 -5.52 -11.43
CA ARG A 34 14.53 -6.54 -11.59
C ARG A 34 14.01 -7.67 -12.45
N ARG A 35 14.82 -8.11 -13.41
CA ARG A 35 14.52 -9.30 -14.20
C ARG A 35 14.53 -10.54 -13.29
N ALA A 36 13.44 -11.31 -13.31
CA ALA A 36 13.36 -12.62 -12.67
C ALA A 36 13.81 -13.73 -13.63
N PHE A 37 13.33 -13.68 -14.86
CA PHE A 37 13.71 -14.63 -15.91
C PHE A 37 13.45 -14.05 -17.31
N MET A 38 14.06 -14.65 -18.35
CA MET A 38 13.73 -14.46 -19.76
C MET A 38 13.69 -15.82 -20.44
N ASP A 39 12.76 -16.01 -21.35
CA ASP A 39 12.57 -17.25 -22.11
C ASP A 39 12.51 -16.99 -23.62
N GLY A 40 13.02 -17.97 -24.40
CA GLY A 40 13.14 -17.88 -25.85
C GLY A 40 14.51 -17.38 -26.34
N ASN A 41 14.81 -17.66 -27.64
CA ASN A 41 16.00 -17.17 -28.32
C ASN A 41 15.67 -16.84 -29.79
N PRO A 42 15.39 -15.56 -30.13
CA PRO A 42 15.36 -14.39 -29.22
C PRO A 42 14.29 -14.51 -28.15
N PRO A 43 14.43 -13.76 -27.03
CA PRO A 43 13.45 -13.80 -25.94
C PRO A 43 12.07 -13.31 -26.37
N THR A 44 11.04 -14.14 -26.08
CA THR A 44 9.63 -13.85 -26.37
C THR A 44 8.77 -13.69 -25.13
N PHE A 45 9.34 -14.01 -23.96
CA PHE A 45 8.66 -13.92 -22.68
C PHE A 45 9.63 -13.58 -21.53
N ALA A 46 9.21 -12.78 -20.59
CA ALA A 46 10.00 -12.44 -19.39
C ALA A 46 9.13 -12.18 -18.16
N GLY A 47 9.66 -12.50 -16.98
CA GLY A 47 9.16 -12.05 -15.70
C GLY A 47 10.05 -10.96 -15.13
N ILE A 48 9.44 -9.87 -14.67
CA ILE A 48 10.11 -8.76 -14.01
C ILE A 48 9.43 -8.44 -12.69
N ASN A 49 10.21 -8.08 -11.68
CA ASN A 49 9.74 -7.87 -10.31
C ASN A 49 9.99 -6.43 -9.88
N LEU A 50 8.97 -5.81 -9.27
CA LEU A 50 9.14 -4.66 -8.39
C LEU A 50 8.93 -5.16 -6.97
N ASP A 51 10.02 -5.30 -6.20
CA ASP A 51 10.08 -6.00 -4.93
C ASP A 51 9.48 -7.43 -5.03
N GLN A 52 8.40 -7.72 -4.33
CA GLN A 52 7.71 -9.03 -4.33
C GLN A 52 6.65 -9.16 -5.45
N VAL A 53 6.32 -8.06 -6.13
CA VAL A 53 5.29 -8.07 -7.17
C VAL A 53 5.90 -8.37 -8.53
N GLN A 54 5.42 -9.42 -9.17
CA GLN A 54 5.85 -9.82 -10.50
C GLN A 54 4.81 -9.47 -11.56
N ILE A 55 5.28 -8.96 -12.70
CA ILE A 55 4.49 -8.87 -13.93
C ILE A 55 5.23 -9.59 -15.07
N PHE A 56 4.48 -9.95 -16.10
CA PHE A 56 5.03 -10.60 -17.29
C PHE A 56 5.08 -9.64 -18.48
N LEU A 57 6.13 -9.77 -19.27
CA LEU A 57 6.29 -9.14 -20.59
C LEU A 57 6.27 -10.25 -21.63
N GLN A 58 5.35 -10.17 -22.58
CA GLN A 58 5.18 -11.17 -23.62
C GLN A 58 5.28 -10.50 -24.98
N GLU A 59 6.02 -11.09 -25.92
CA GLU A 59 6.08 -10.60 -27.30
C GLU A 59 4.67 -10.56 -27.91
N GLY A 60 4.33 -9.42 -28.51
CA GLY A 60 3.02 -9.22 -29.12
C GLY A 60 2.75 -7.75 -29.44
N THR A 61 1.53 -7.47 -29.89
CA THR A 61 1.10 -6.11 -30.19
C THR A 61 0.66 -5.41 -28.90
N PRO A 62 1.31 -4.31 -28.50
CA PRO A 62 0.90 -3.53 -27.33
C PRO A 62 -0.53 -2.97 -27.47
N ASN A 63 -1.28 -2.99 -26.37
CA ASN A 63 -2.60 -2.36 -26.31
C ASN A 63 -2.72 -1.44 -25.08
N PRO A 64 -2.01 -0.30 -25.08
CA PRO A 64 -1.94 0.61 -23.94
C PRO A 64 -3.26 1.34 -23.65
N SER A 65 -4.18 1.42 -24.62
CA SER A 65 -5.48 2.05 -24.41
C SER A 65 -6.47 1.20 -23.60
N ALA A 66 -6.27 -0.11 -23.56
CA ALA A 66 -7.14 -1.06 -22.87
C ALA A 66 -6.49 -1.65 -21.61
N THR A 67 -5.24 -1.31 -21.32
CA THR A 67 -4.48 -1.93 -20.20
C THR A 67 -3.78 -0.88 -19.36
N SER A 68 -3.97 -0.95 -18.06
CA SER A 68 -3.20 -0.22 -17.07
C SER A 68 -2.82 -1.16 -15.93
N VAL A 69 -1.70 -0.88 -15.28
CA VAL A 69 -1.26 -1.62 -14.09
C VAL A 69 -1.04 -0.62 -12.96
N TYR A 70 -1.48 -0.98 -11.76
CA TYR A 70 -1.32 -0.16 -10.58
C TYR A 70 -0.59 -0.93 -9.48
N PHE A 71 0.41 -0.28 -8.88
CA PHE A 71 1.23 -0.83 -7.82
C PHE A 71 1.01 -0.03 -6.54
N VAL A 72 0.69 -0.72 -5.45
CA VAL A 72 0.75 -0.13 -4.11
C VAL A 72 2.18 -0.30 -3.62
N VAL A 73 2.85 0.82 -3.33
CA VAL A 73 4.26 0.88 -2.96
C VAL A 73 4.45 1.50 -1.58
N GLY A 74 5.61 1.32 -0.97
CA GLY A 74 5.88 1.88 0.35
C GLY A 74 6.03 3.41 0.36
N ASN A 75 6.58 3.99 -0.73
CA ASN A 75 6.79 5.43 -0.85
C ASN A 75 6.73 5.87 -2.32
N ALA A 76 5.60 6.43 -2.72
CA ALA A 76 5.37 6.90 -4.09
C ALA A 76 6.20 8.16 -4.42
N ASP A 77 6.48 9.04 -3.46
CA ASP A 77 7.27 10.27 -3.70
C ASP A 77 8.73 9.94 -4.03
N GLU A 78 9.33 8.99 -3.31
CA GLU A 78 10.70 8.54 -3.61
C GLU A 78 10.78 7.86 -4.97
N LEU A 79 9.81 7.00 -5.29
CA LEU A 79 9.75 6.32 -6.58
C LEU A 79 9.49 7.30 -7.73
N TYR A 80 8.64 8.30 -7.53
CA TYR A 80 8.44 9.41 -8.48
C TYR A 80 9.75 10.17 -8.76
N ALA A 81 10.47 10.53 -7.71
CA ALA A 81 11.75 11.23 -7.85
C ALA A 81 12.77 10.39 -8.66
N PHE A 82 12.81 9.08 -8.39
CA PHE A 82 13.64 8.13 -9.14
C PHE A 82 13.21 8.04 -10.61
N HIS A 83 11.93 7.87 -10.92
CA HIS A 83 11.44 7.80 -12.30
C HIS A 83 11.74 9.09 -13.08
N LYS A 84 11.50 10.25 -12.43
CA LYS A 84 11.79 11.57 -13.02
C LYS A 84 13.27 11.75 -13.32
N ALA A 85 14.15 11.36 -12.40
CA ALA A 85 15.61 11.43 -12.58
C ALA A 85 16.09 10.53 -13.73
N ASN A 86 15.42 9.40 -13.97
CA ASN A 86 15.72 8.47 -15.06
C ASN A 86 15.05 8.84 -16.41
N GLY A 87 14.35 10.00 -16.48
CA GLY A 87 13.73 10.49 -17.70
C GLY A 87 12.52 9.66 -18.16
N VAL A 88 11.79 9.06 -17.22
CA VAL A 88 10.50 8.40 -17.51
C VAL A 88 9.45 9.46 -17.82
N GLU A 89 8.58 9.19 -18.79
CA GLU A 89 7.44 10.07 -19.09
C GLU A 89 6.45 10.10 -17.92
N ILE A 90 6.34 11.25 -17.25
CA ILE A 90 5.37 11.45 -16.15
C ILE A 90 4.03 11.85 -16.75
N VAL A 91 2.99 11.07 -16.53
CA VAL A 91 1.61 11.34 -16.95
C VAL A 91 0.90 12.23 -15.95
N ALA A 92 1.09 11.94 -14.65
CA ALA A 92 0.56 12.74 -13.54
C ALA A 92 1.56 12.75 -12.39
N ALA A 93 1.79 13.92 -11.79
CA ALA A 93 2.63 14.05 -10.59
C ALA A 93 1.91 13.52 -9.35
N PRO A 94 2.63 13.23 -8.24
CA PRO A 94 2.02 12.75 -7.02
C PRO A 94 0.93 13.69 -6.49
N THR A 95 -0.28 13.14 -6.29
CA THR A 95 -1.46 13.84 -5.78
C THR A 95 -2.11 13.01 -4.68
N ASP A 96 -2.58 13.68 -3.63
CA ASP A 96 -3.37 13.05 -2.58
C ASP A 96 -4.80 12.87 -3.08
N GLU A 97 -5.22 11.61 -3.19
CA GLU A 97 -6.50 11.26 -3.78
C GLU A 97 -7.57 11.04 -2.70
N PRO A 98 -8.85 11.34 -2.99
CA PRO A 98 -9.94 11.21 -2.02
C PRO A 98 -10.14 9.78 -1.48
N TYR A 99 -9.62 8.78 -2.19
CA TYR A 99 -9.66 7.36 -1.77
C TYR A 99 -8.51 6.95 -0.85
N GLY A 100 -7.75 7.92 -0.30
CA GLY A 100 -6.76 7.67 0.73
C GLY A 100 -5.41 7.16 0.22
N LEU A 101 -5.10 7.39 -1.04
CA LEU A 101 -3.79 7.12 -1.65
C LEU A 101 -3.16 8.40 -2.16
N ARG A 102 -1.84 8.49 -2.04
CA ARG A 102 -1.03 9.46 -2.77
C ARG A 102 -0.39 8.74 -3.92
N ASP A 103 -0.78 9.08 -5.14
CA ASP A 103 -0.34 8.35 -6.32
C ASP A 103 0.14 9.25 -7.46
N PHE A 104 0.92 8.64 -8.35
CA PHE A 104 1.38 9.24 -9.59
C PHE A 104 1.33 8.21 -10.72
N TYR A 105 1.42 8.69 -11.95
CA TYR A 105 1.34 7.86 -13.13
C TYR A 105 2.46 8.16 -14.11
N VAL A 106 2.99 7.11 -14.72
CA VAL A 106 4.01 7.18 -15.78
C VAL A 106 3.55 6.42 -17.01
N ARG A 107 4.25 6.67 -18.11
CA ARG A 107 4.14 5.88 -19.33
C ARG A 107 5.38 5.04 -19.54
N ASP A 108 5.22 3.78 -19.87
CA ASP A 108 6.33 2.92 -20.23
C ASP A 108 6.73 3.08 -21.71
N LEU A 109 7.71 2.28 -22.14
CA LEU A 109 8.25 2.27 -23.51
C LEU A 109 7.18 2.00 -24.60
N HIS A 110 6.11 1.28 -24.26
CA HIS A 110 5.04 0.90 -25.18
C HIS A 110 3.76 1.71 -25.00
N GLY A 111 3.80 2.74 -24.14
CA GLY A 111 2.69 3.63 -23.87
C GLY A 111 1.73 3.14 -22.77
N TYR A 112 2.02 2.04 -22.10
CA TYR A 112 1.20 1.58 -20.97
C TYR A 112 1.24 2.57 -19.81
N ARG A 113 0.06 2.86 -19.26
CA ARG A 113 -0.06 3.67 -18.07
C ARG A 113 0.18 2.82 -16.83
N LEU A 114 1.23 3.15 -16.10
CA LEU A 114 1.57 2.51 -14.82
C LEU A 114 1.31 3.50 -13.70
N GLY A 115 0.48 3.09 -12.72
CA GLY A 115 0.20 3.85 -11.51
C GLY A 115 1.00 3.32 -10.32
N PHE A 116 1.47 4.23 -9.48
CA PHE A 116 2.19 3.89 -8.24
C PHE A 116 1.65 4.76 -7.12
N GLY A 117 1.17 4.14 -6.04
CA GLY A 117 0.61 4.87 -4.92
C GLY A 117 0.94 4.24 -3.58
N HIS A 118 0.91 5.06 -2.53
CA HIS A 118 0.98 4.59 -1.15
C HIS A 118 -0.19 5.15 -0.35
N TYR A 119 -0.58 4.43 0.70
CA TYR A 119 -1.66 4.88 1.58
C TYR A 119 -1.25 6.13 2.34
N ILE A 120 -2.16 7.11 2.35
CA ILE A 120 -2.08 8.29 3.21
C ILE A 120 -3.26 8.23 4.18
N TYR A 121 -2.96 8.22 5.47
CA TYR A 121 -3.96 8.03 6.52
C TYR A 121 -4.45 9.34 7.13
N ASN A 122 -3.91 10.48 6.66
CA ASN A 122 -4.20 11.82 7.13
C ASN A 122 -5.18 12.60 6.24
N THR A 123 -5.91 11.89 5.36
CA THR A 123 -6.94 12.52 4.51
C THR A 123 -8.21 12.79 5.30
N GLY A 124 -8.81 13.95 5.07
CA GLY A 124 -10.04 14.40 5.71
C GLY A 124 -9.82 15.54 6.71
N GLU A 125 -10.91 16.05 7.27
CA GLU A 125 -10.87 17.14 8.23
C GLU A 125 -10.17 16.72 9.54
N PRO A 126 -9.38 17.61 10.15
CA PRO A 126 -8.78 17.35 11.45
C PRO A 126 -9.83 17.03 12.51
N LEU A 127 -9.60 15.98 13.27
CA LEU A 127 -10.45 15.61 14.40
C LEU A 127 -9.89 16.21 15.69
N VAL A 128 -10.59 17.19 16.26
CA VAL A 128 -10.19 17.85 17.50
C VAL A 128 -10.47 16.91 18.68
N ILE A 129 -9.44 16.59 19.44
CA ILE A 129 -9.50 15.68 20.60
C ILE A 129 -8.93 16.34 21.86
N GLU A 130 -9.25 15.77 23.01
CA GLU A 130 -8.57 16.04 24.29
C GLU A 130 -7.74 14.82 24.68
N ARG A 131 -6.52 15.04 25.19
CA ARG A 131 -5.66 13.98 25.70
C ARG A 131 -5.58 14.06 27.22
N VAL A 132 -5.44 12.88 27.82
CA VAL A 132 -5.20 12.74 29.27
C VAL A 132 -3.95 11.88 29.46
N ASP A 133 -3.20 12.16 30.52
CA ASP A 133 -2.05 11.35 30.88
C ASP A 133 -2.50 10.07 31.58
N VAL A 134 -2.15 8.93 31.00
CA VAL A 134 -2.42 7.61 31.58
C VAL A 134 -1.09 6.91 31.84
N PRO A 135 -0.65 6.77 33.12
CA PRO A 135 0.61 6.09 33.43
C PRO A 135 0.47 4.58 33.16
N VAL A 136 1.28 4.06 32.23
CA VAL A 136 1.37 2.63 31.91
C VAL A 136 2.80 2.11 32.09
N ARG A 137 2.94 0.86 32.50
CA ARG A 137 4.22 0.14 32.53
C ARG A 137 4.19 -0.94 31.46
N LEU A 138 5.11 -0.88 30.51
CA LEU A 138 5.24 -1.84 29.43
C LEU A 138 6.45 -2.75 29.65
N GLU A 139 6.43 -3.93 29.06
CA GLU A 139 7.61 -4.79 28.95
C GLU A 139 8.67 -4.06 28.12
N LYS A 140 9.95 -4.14 28.55
CA LYS A 140 11.04 -3.32 28.01
C LYS A 140 11.24 -3.47 26.51
N ARG A 141 11.18 -4.70 25.97
CA ARG A 141 11.36 -4.98 24.55
C ARG A 141 10.17 -4.49 23.71
N LEU A 142 8.96 -4.59 24.28
CA LEU A 142 7.74 -4.08 23.64
C LEU A 142 7.79 -2.55 23.56
N ALA A 143 8.23 -1.88 24.60
CA ALA A 143 8.40 -0.43 24.60
C ALA A 143 9.45 0.02 23.55
N ALA A 144 10.59 -0.67 23.44
CA ALA A 144 11.59 -0.41 22.42
C ALA A 144 11.04 -0.61 21.01
N ALA A 145 10.34 -1.73 20.76
CA ALA A 145 9.74 -2.02 19.46
C ALA A 145 8.69 -0.97 19.04
N LEU A 146 7.89 -0.46 19.99
CA LEU A 146 6.92 0.62 19.72
C LEU A 146 7.62 1.94 19.37
N LEU A 147 8.73 2.27 20.02
CA LEU A 147 9.52 3.45 19.67
C LEU A 147 10.10 3.35 18.27
N ASP A 148 10.68 2.20 17.91
CA ASP A 148 11.23 1.94 16.57
C ASP A 148 10.11 2.01 15.51
N LEU A 149 8.93 1.45 15.81
CA LEU A 149 7.77 1.51 14.91
C LEU A 149 7.29 2.94 14.72
N ALA A 150 7.16 3.72 15.79
CA ALA A 150 6.77 5.14 15.70
C ALA A 150 7.76 5.95 14.85
N GLN A 151 9.06 5.71 15.04
CA GLN A 151 10.11 6.33 14.23
C GLN A 151 10.01 5.94 12.75
N HIS A 152 9.82 4.65 12.46
CA HIS A 152 9.63 4.14 11.09
C HIS A 152 8.40 4.79 10.42
N LYS A 153 7.28 4.90 11.13
CA LYS A 153 6.05 5.55 10.67
C LYS A 153 6.12 7.09 10.68
N ARG A 154 7.22 7.69 11.15
CA ARG A 154 7.43 9.15 11.27
C ARG A 154 6.35 9.85 12.10
N MET A 155 5.91 9.22 13.17
CA MET A 155 4.89 9.73 14.07
C MET A 155 5.36 9.74 15.53
N SER A 156 4.62 10.43 16.43
CA SER A 156 4.90 10.39 17.85
C SER A 156 4.58 9.03 18.47
N LEU A 157 5.20 8.68 19.59
CA LEU A 157 4.84 7.47 20.32
C LEU A 157 3.35 7.48 20.75
N THR A 158 2.84 8.64 21.17
CA THR A 158 1.43 8.81 21.52
C THR A 158 0.53 8.45 20.34
N SER A 159 0.78 9.03 19.17
CA SER A 159 -0.02 8.74 17.96
C SER A 159 0.10 7.28 17.52
N CYS A 160 1.28 6.67 17.65
CA CYS A 160 1.48 5.25 17.35
C CYS A 160 0.70 4.35 18.31
N LEU A 161 0.65 4.69 19.60
CA LEU A 161 -0.16 3.98 20.58
C LEU A 161 -1.66 4.16 20.34
N GLU A 162 -2.10 5.39 20.04
CA GLU A 162 -3.51 5.67 19.73
C GLU A 162 -3.96 4.86 18.50
N GLU A 163 -3.17 4.83 17.43
CA GLU A 163 -3.46 4.00 16.25
C GLU A 163 -3.54 2.51 16.61
N THR A 164 -2.54 2.00 17.34
CA THR A 164 -2.49 0.59 17.76
C THR A 164 -3.69 0.21 18.62
N LEU A 165 -4.09 1.07 19.55
CA LEU A 165 -5.26 0.85 20.42
C LEU A 165 -6.56 0.89 19.60
N LEU A 166 -6.68 1.82 18.66
CA LEU A 166 -7.88 1.94 17.83
C LEU A 166 -8.08 0.69 16.94
N HIS A 167 -7.01 0.07 16.45
CA HIS A 167 -7.10 -1.21 15.73
C HIS A 167 -7.76 -2.32 16.57
N THR A 168 -7.65 -2.27 17.91
CA THR A 168 -8.35 -3.20 18.80
C THR A 168 -9.88 -3.03 18.73
N PHE A 169 -10.35 -1.85 18.38
CA PHE A 169 -11.78 -1.50 18.29
C PHE A 169 -12.35 -1.58 16.88
N ASP A 170 -11.49 -1.77 15.87
CA ASP A 170 -11.95 -1.89 14.48
C ASP A 170 -12.56 -3.28 14.22
N PRO A 171 -13.65 -3.35 13.44
CA PRO A 171 -14.20 -4.62 13.02
C PRO A 171 -13.21 -5.34 12.12
N LEU A 172 -12.91 -6.59 12.44
CA LEU A 172 -12.18 -7.45 11.51
C LEU A 172 -13.13 -7.91 10.40
N GLY A 173 -12.62 -7.93 9.15
CA GLY A 173 -13.38 -8.42 8.00
C GLY A 173 -13.79 -9.89 8.16
N ASP A 174 -14.80 -10.30 7.43
CA ASP A 174 -15.25 -11.69 7.40
C ASP A 174 -14.10 -12.63 6.98
N GLY A 175 -13.92 -13.71 7.75
CA GLY A 175 -12.89 -14.72 7.47
C GLY A 175 -11.50 -14.43 8.08
N VAL A 176 -11.31 -13.32 8.79
CA VAL A 176 -10.08 -13.02 9.51
C VAL A 176 -10.15 -13.57 10.93
N ALA A 177 -9.12 -14.33 11.35
CA ALA A 177 -9.02 -14.80 12.73
C ALA A 177 -8.83 -13.60 13.68
N SER A 178 -9.81 -13.39 14.55
CA SER A 178 -9.75 -12.35 15.59
C SER A 178 -9.22 -12.94 16.90
N PRO A 179 -8.37 -12.23 17.66
CA PRO A 179 -8.01 -12.61 19.02
C PRO A 179 -9.20 -12.45 20.00
N HIS A 180 -10.26 -11.78 19.57
CA HIS A 180 -11.44 -11.52 20.38
C HIS A 180 -12.53 -12.56 20.15
N THR A 181 -13.22 -12.96 21.22
CA THR A 181 -14.41 -13.79 21.14
C THR A 181 -15.59 -12.99 20.55
N LYS A 182 -16.63 -13.68 20.08
CA LYS A 182 -17.88 -13.00 19.64
C LYS A 182 -18.52 -12.15 20.75
N GLY A 183 -18.31 -12.53 22.02
CA GLY A 183 -18.73 -11.75 23.17
C GLY A 183 -17.95 -10.44 23.29
N ASP A 184 -16.62 -10.52 23.18
CA ASP A 184 -15.74 -9.35 23.24
C ASP A 184 -16.05 -8.37 22.11
N LEU A 185 -16.26 -8.87 20.89
CA LEU A 185 -16.60 -8.00 19.75
C LEU A 185 -17.91 -7.22 19.98
N ARG A 186 -18.93 -7.85 20.56
CA ARG A 186 -20.18 -7.15 20.95
C ARG A 186 -19.91 -6.10 22.01
N PHE A 187 -19.14 -6.46 23.03
CA PHE A 187 -18.78 -5.53 24.10
C PHE A 187 -17.95 -4.34 23.58
N ILE A 188 -17.00 -4.57 22.67
CA ILE A 188 -16.25 -3.50 22.00
C ILE A 188 -17.20 -2.52 21.29
N GLN A 189 -18.21 -3.00 20.58
CA GLN A 189 -19.19 -2.12 19.93
C GLN A 189 -20.03 -1.31 20.94
N GLU A 190 -20.32 -1.89 22.10
CA GLU A 190 -20.98 -1.18 23.21
C GLU A 190 -20.07 -0.09 23.80
N LEU A 191 -18.78 -0.38 23.98
CA LEU A 191 -17.78 0.59 24.44
C LEU A 191 -17.62 1.75 23.46
N LYS A 192 -17.49 1.48 22.15
CA LYS A 192 -17.43 2.52 21.14
C LYS A 192 -18.63 3.46 21.23
N ARG A 193 -19.86 2.92 21.29
CA ARG A 193 -21.08 3.72 21.44
C ARG A 193 -21.12 4.50 22.73
N LYS A 194 -20.73 3.87 23.87
CA LYS A 194 -20.73 4.50 25.18
C LYS A 194 -19.80 5.71 25.24
N HIS A 195 -18.66 5.63 24.60
CA HIS A 195 -17.62 6.65 24.65
C HIS A 195 -17.58 7.56 23.40
N GLY A 196 -18.55 7.42 22.47
CA GLY A 196 -18.63 8.25 21.27
C GLY A 196 -17.47 8.07 20.30
N ILE A 197 -16.87 6.87 20.25
CA ILE A 197 -15.81 6.53 19.30
C ILE A 197 -16.49 6.07 18.00
N ASP A 198 -16.83 7.01 17.14
CA ASP A 198 -17.51 6.80 15.85
C ASP A 198 -16.55 6.78 14.64
N TYR A 199 -15.28 6.77 14.91
CA TYR A 199 -14.18 6.74 13.94
C TYR A 199 -13.38 5.43 14.04
N ASP A 200 -12.53 5.18 13.03
CA ASP A 200 -11.64 4.03 12.91
C ASP A 200 -10.19 4.35 13.34
N SER A 201 -9.30 3.36 13.27
CA SER A 201 -7.88 3.50 13.60
C SER A 201 -7.16 4.56 12.76
N HIS A 202 -7.56 4.75 11.50
CA HIS A 202 -6.94 5.73 10.62
C HIS A 202 -7.25 7.18 11.03
N ALA A 203 -8.29 7.41 11.85
CA ALA A 203 -8.58 8.74 12.38
C ALA A 203 -7.45 9.31 13.25
N SER A 204 -6.63 8.45 13.87
CA SER A 204 -5.49 8.87 14.69
C SER A 204 -4.48 9.75 13.94
N TYR A 205 -4.36 9.60 12.64
CA TYR A 205 -3.51 10.45 11.80
C TYR A 205 -4.02 11.88 11.62
N ARG A 206 -5.30 12.14 11.97
CA ARG A 206 -5.97 13.43 11.86
C ARG A 206 -6.25 14.07 13.22
N PHE A 207 -5.82 13.44 14.32
CA PHE A 207 -6.04 13.94 15.67
C PHE A 207 -5.30 15.25 15.90
N VAL A 208 -6.02 16.27 16.32
CA VAL A 208 -5.50 17.57 16.73
C VAL A 208 -5.94 17.81 18.15
N GLU A 209 -4.98 18.02 19.05
CA GLU A 209 -5.26 18.26 20.45
C GLU A 209 -5.91 19.63 20.66
N LYS A 210 -6.99 19.66 21.42
CA LYS A 210 -7.65 20.90 21.81
C LYS A 210 -6.73 21.71 22.71
N LYS A 211 -6.45 22.95 22.30
CA LYS A 211 -5.65 23.92 23.07
C LYS A 211 -6.47 24.51 24.23
#